data_612e11045c95e61898090f1347ab0f1a
#
_entry.id   612e11045c95e61898090f1347ab0f1a
#
_cell.length_a   1.000
_cell.length_b   1.000
_cell.length_c   1.000
_cell.angle_alpha   90.00
_cell.angle_beta   90.00
_cell.angle_gamma   90.00
#
_symmetry.space_group_name_H-M   'P 1'
#
loop_
_entity.id
_entity.type
_entity.pdbx_description
1 polymer ?
#
loop_
_entity_poly.entity_id
_entity_poly.type
_entity_poly.pdbx_seq_one_letter_code
_entity_poly.pdbx_strand_id
1 'polypeptide(L)'
;MIKFKYLFLLFSVFLFACKKQQPAESEIAKTVSLEIKGYVMTDTLEFLINNKVIGQAIDNQFNIPGKLFNTDATIAVRTKAEKKEVGSFKVDANPFTQIRKIFYDGKTLADNIVLTPVTNPNNMGFRLRFSTTFKGFYGGPVDIEFFEMARTTTRPRITKYTSVKLVNNITASFGDFVELPTIAEEEGWVKSYSFMVYKSGTKELPYKDNTDVNISDPLANYGSFADVFTAGASGLISISPTMQDGTAIGDSYDIADFSYEFR
;
A
#
# COMPACT_ATOMS: atom_id res chain seq x y z
N MET A 1 -3.45 77.77 -48.39
CA MET A 1 -3.97 77.25 -47.15
C MET A 1 -4.43 75.78 -47.18
N ILE A 2 -4.04 74.98 -48.13
CA ILE A 2 -4.51 73.58 -48.28
C ILE A 2 -3.49 72.59 -47.75
N LYS A 3 -2.25 72.92 -47.54
CA LYS A 3 -1.18 71.97 -47.10
C LYS A 3 -1.20 71.60 -45.63
N PHE A 4 -1.89 72.39 -44.81
CA PHE A 4 -1.92 72.10 -43.34
C PHE A 4 -2.96 71.08 -42.93
N LYS A 5 -4.04 70.93 -43.68
CA LYS A 5 -5.11 69.96 -43.40
C LYS A 5 -4.69 68.51 -43.62
N TYR A 6 -3.81 68.28 -44.60
CA TYR A 6 -3.32 66.94 -44.87
C TYR A 6 -2.28 66.45 -43.83
N LEU A 7 -1.52 67.39 -43.24
CA LEU A 7 -0.57 67.07 -42.18
C LEU A 7 -1.26 66.60 -40.93
N PHE A 8 -2.43 67.17 -40.60
CA PHE A 8 -3.22 66.78 -39.44
C PHE A 8 -3.92 65.42 -39.62
N LEU A 9 -4.30 65.10 -40.84
CA LEU A 9 -4.90 63.78 -41.18
C LEU A 9 -3.83 62.68 -41.14
N LEU A 10 -2.62 62.95 -41.55
CA LEU A 10 -1.52 62.00 -41.48
C LEU A 10 -1.10 61.70 -40.01
N PHE A 11 -1.18 62.69 -39.15
CA PHE A 11 -0.83 62.53 -37.72
C PHE A 11 -1.90 61.76 -36.93
N SER A 12 -3.17 61.87 -37.35
CA SER A 12 -4.27 61.11 -36.68
C SER A 12 -4.22 59.62 -37.02
N VAL A 13 -3.67 59.20 -38.17
CA VAL A 13 -3.56 57.78 -38.55
C VAL A 13 -2.46 57.09 -37.76
N PHE A 14 -1.40 57.81 -37.33
CA PHE A 14 -0.34 57.24 -36.50
C PHE A 14 -0.75 57.02 -35.05
N LEU A 15 -1.82 57.67 -34.54
CA LEU A 15 -2.30 57.50 -33.19
C LEU A 15 -3.15 56.24 -32.99
N PHE A 16 -3.64 55.63 -34.08
CA PHE A 16 -4.40 54.38 -34.02
C PHE A 16 -3.56 53.14 -34.27
N ALA A 17 -2.28 53.25 -34.61
CA ALA A 17 -1.42 52.14 -34.96
C ALA A 17 -0.72 51.46 -33.78
N CYS A 18 -0.86 51.99 -32.56
CA CYS A 18 -0.35 51.35 -31.36
C CYS A 18 -1.49 50.76 -30.48
N LYS A 19 -2.29 49.87 -31.04
CA LYS A 19 -2.84 48.80 -30.19
C LYS A 19 -1.68 47.91 -29.83
N LYS A 20 -1.03 48.19 -28.69
CA LYS A 20 -0.25 47.20 -27.98
C LYS A 20 -1.14 45.95 -27.90
N GLN A 21 -0.90 44.97 -28.79
CA GLN A 21 -1.38 43.62 -28.50
C GLN A 21 -0.76 43.31 -27.15
N GLN A 22 -1.56 43.36 -26.10
CA GLN A 22 -1.17 42.69 -24.86
C GLN A 22 -0.78 41.27 -25.34
N PRO A 23 0.45 40.84 -25.11
CA PRO A 23 0.77 39.44 -25.34
C PRO A 23 -0.35 38.70 -24.56
N ALA A 24 -1.09 37.84 -25.27
CA ALA A 24 -2.00 36.91 -24.63
C ALA A 24 -1.21 36.38 -23.44
N GLU A 25 -1.69 36.60 -22.23
CA GLU A 25 -1.10 35.94 -21.08
C GLU A 25 -1.04 34.48 -21.49
N SER A 26 0.16 34.06 -21.92
CA SER A 26 0.39 32.65 -22.11
C SER A 26 0.08 32.09 -20.72
N GLU A 27 -1.04 31.37 -20.62
CA GLU A 27 -1.27 30.57 -19.44
C GLU A 27 0.03 29.82 -19.21
N ILE A 28 0.82 30.32 -18.25
CA ILE A 28 2.04 29.63 -17.83
C ILE A 28 1.51 28.33 -17.31
N ALA A 29 1.63 27.27 -18.12
CA ALA A 29 1.18 25.94 -17.73
C ALA A 29 1.81 25.65 -16.38
N LYS A 30 1.00 25.71 -15.34
CA LYS A 30 1.48 25.42 -13.99
C LYS A 30 1.98 23.98 -14.01
N THR A 31 3.26 23.82 -13.76
CA THR A 31 3.89 22.50 -13.69
C THR A 31 4.21 22.17 -12.26
N VAL A 32 4.13 20.90 -11.94
CA VAL A 32 4.49 20.34 -10.64
C VAL A 32 5.49 19.21 -10.84
N SER A 33 6.36 19.01 -9.87
CA SER A 33 7.24 17.86 -9.81
C SER A 33 6.54 16.73 -9.08
N LEU A 34 6.29 15.61 -9.77
CA LEU A 34 5.63 14.44 -9.22
C LEU A 34 6.58 13.25 -9.23
N GLU A 35 6.81 12.67 -8.08
CA GLU A 35 7.41 11.37 -7.84
C GLU A 35 6.31 10.34 -7.62
N ILE A 36 6.41 9.16 -8.24
CA ILE A 36 5.46 8.06 -8.03
C ILE A 36 6.24 6.88 -7.47
N LYS A 37 5.89 6.44 -6.29
CA LYS A 37 6.53 5.31 -5.63
C LYS A 37 5.51 4.40 -4.98
N GLY A 38 5.95 3.20 -4.60
CA GLY A 38 5.11 2.27 -3.89
C GLY A 38 5.47 0.82 -4.14
N TYR A 39 4.45 -0.01 -4.15
CA TYR A 39 4.60 -1.45 -4.21
C TYR A 39 3.60 -2.10 -5.16
N VAL A 40 4.10 -3.04 -5.96
CA VAL A 40 3.31 -3.85 -6.91
C VAL A 40 3.54 -5.31 -6.58
N MET A 41 2.50 -6.06 -6.27
CA MET A 41 2.64 -7.46 -5.88
C MET A 41 2.74 -8.42 -7.06
N THR A 42 2.08 -8.09 -8.14
CA THR A 42 2.00 -8.94 -9.34
C THR A 42 1.93 -8.07 -10.56
N ASP A 43 2.54 -8.54 -11.65
CA ASP A 43 2.62 -7.83 -12.93
C ASP A 43 3.47 -6.54 -12.85
N THR A 44 3.72 -5.96 -14.00
CA THR A 44 4.35 -4.64 -14.16
C THR A 44 3.27 -3.62 -14.44
N LEU A 45 3.27 -2.49 -13.74
CA LEU A 45 2.38 -1.39 -14.07
C LEU A 45 3.06 -0.40 -15.02
N GLU A 46 2.29 0.13 -15.95
CA GLU A 46 2.64 1.27 -16.80
C GLU A 46 1.82 2.48 -16.39
N PHE A 47 2.51 3.62 -16.23
CA PHE A 47 1.89 4.92 -15.97
C PHE A 47 1.87 5.73 -17.25
N LEU A 48 0.72 6.29 -17.63
CA LEU A 48 0.51 6.93 -18.91
C LEU A 48 -0.09 8.32 -18.78
N ILE A 49 0.35 9.23 -19.65
CA ILE A 49 -0.34 10.49 -19.93
C ILE A 49 -0.61 10.52 -21.44
N ASN A 50 -1.85 10.78 -21.84
CA ASN A 50 -2.27 10.80 -23.23
C ASN A 50 -1.80 9.56 -24.02
N ASN A 51 -1.98 8.38 -23.44
CA ASN A 51 -1.54 7.08 -23.96
C ASN A 51 -0.02 6.89 -24.11
N LYS A 52 0.80 7.84 -23.67
CA LYS A 52 2.25 7.71 -23.68
C LYS A 52 2.74 7.24 -22.33
N VAL A 53 3.53 6.16 -22.29
CA VAL A 53 4.14 5.63 -21.07
C VAL A 53 5.18 6.64 -20.56
N ILE A 54 5.01 7.08 -19.32
CA ILE A 54 5.88 8.02 -18.60
C ILE A 54 6.79 7.32 -17.59
N GLY A 55 6.41 6.13 -17.16
CA GLY A 55 7.17 5.30 -16.23
C GLY A 55 6.57 3.91 -16.09
N GLN A 56 7.33 3.00 -15.47
CA GLN A 56 6.93 1.62 -15.21
C GLN A 56 7.30 1.25 -13.78
N ALA A 57 6.42 0.51 -13.10
CA ALA A 57 6.73 -0.21 -11.87
C ALA A 57 7.10 -1.64 -12.27
N ILE A 58 8.40 -1.95 -12.25
CA ILE A 58 8.95 -3.21 -12.79
C ILE A 58 9.12 -4.24 -11.68
N ASP A 59 9.52 -3.79 -10.50
CA ASP A 59 9.79 -4.64 -9.35
C ASP A 59 8.70 -4.44 -8.30
N ASN A 60 8.66 -5.34 -7.33
CA ASN A 60 7.74 -5.26 -6.21
C ASN A 60 7.72 -3.87 -5.59
N GLN A 61 8.89 -3.34 -5.25
CA GLN A 61 9.10 -1.97 -4.81
C GLN A 61 9.55 -1.13 -6.00
N PHE A 62 8.97 0.06 -6.19
CA PHE A 62 9.33 0.93 -7.29
C PHE A 62 9.39 2.39 -6.89
N ASN A 63 10.21 3.13 -7.61
CA ASN A 63 10.29 4.58 -7.55
C ASN A 63 10.46 5.14 -8.98
N ILE A 64 9.49 5.92 -9.42
CA ILE A 64 9.58 6.73 -10.63
C ILE A 64 9.97 8.14 -10.18
N PRO A 65 11.21 8.56 -10.44
CA PRO A 65 11.72 9.84 -9.94
C PRO A 65 10.91 11.01 -10.43
N GLY A 66 10.94 12.09 -9.68
CA GLY A 66 10.17 13.30 -9.94
C GLY A 66 10.38 13.85 -11.35
N LYS A 67 9.29 14.03 -12.07
CA LYS A 67 9.22 14.66 -13.40
C LYS A 67 8.26 15.83 -13.32
N LEU A 68 8.47 16.82 -14.21
CA LEU A 68 7.56 17.94 -14.34
C LEU A 68 6.34 17.54 -15.18
N PHE A 69 5.17 17.76 -14.63
CA PHE A 69 3.89 17.53 -15.29
C PHE A 69 3.04 18.79 -15.24
N ASN A 70 2.20 18.95 -16.23
CA ASN A 70 1.17 19.99 -16.19
C ASN A 70 0.16 19.65 -15.09
N THR A 71 -0.28 20.66 -14.36
CA THR A 71 -1.39 20.52 -13.41
C THR A 71 -2.64 20.08 -14.16
N ASP A 72 -3.49 19.30 -13.49
CA ASP A 72 -4.69 18.67 -14.06
C ASP A 72 -4.45 17.54 -15.07
N ALA A 73 -3.18 17.20 -15.34
CA ALA A 73 -2.89 16.01 -16.13
C ALA A 73 -3.46 14.76 -15.41
N THR A 74 -4.10 13.88 -16.17
CA THR A 74 -4.55 12.59 -15.65
C THR A 74 -3.51 11.53 -16.01
N ILE A 75 -3.03 10.83 -14.99
CA ILE A 75 -2.15 9.68 -15.14
C ILE A 75 -3.01 8.42 -15.06
N ALA A 76 -3.12 7.71 -16.18
CA ALA A 76 -3.72 6.40 -16.23
C ALA A 76 -2.70 5.33 -15.82
N VAL A 77 -3.16 4.31 -15.10
CA VAL A 77 -2.34 3.17 -14.67
C VAL A 77 -2.92 1.90 -15.25
N ARG A 78 -2.08 1.12 -15.91
CA ARG A 78 -2.51 -0.16 -16.51
C ARG A 78 -1.48 -1.27 -16.27
N THR A 79 -1.94 -2.51 -16.34
CA THR A 79 -1.03 -3.67 -16.38
C THR A 79 -0.27 -3.69 -17.70
N LYS A 80 1.00 -4.10 -17.65
CA LYS A 80 1.85 -4.17 -18.86
C LYS A 80 1.47 -5.37 -19.72
N ALA A 81 1.18 -6.52 -19.11
CA ALA A 81 0.89 -7.76 -19.80
C ALA A 81 -0.43 -7.69 -20.61
N GLU A 82 -1.53 -7.34 -19.92
CA GLU A 82 -2.86 -7.36 -20.53
C GLU A 82 -3.30 -6.00 -21.08
N LYS A 83 -2.52 -4.94 -20.85
CA LYS A 83 -2.88 -3.53 -21.16
C LYS A 83 -4.21 -3.09 -20.53
N LYS A 84 -4.60 -3.76 -19.45
CA LYS A 84 -5.83 -3.48 -18.71
C LYS A 84 -5.62 -2.27 -17.80
N GLU A 85 -6.48 -1.27 -17.91
CA GLU A 85 -6.51 -0.15 -16.97
C GLU A 85 -6.96 -0.63 -15.59
N VAL A 86 -6.19 -0.26 -14.56
CA VAL A 86 -6.44 -0.62 -13.16
C VAL A 86 -6.77 0.59 -12.30
N GLY A 87 -6.59 1.79 -12.83
CA GLY A 87 -6.95 3.03 -12.18
C GLY A 87 -6.36 4.25 -12.85
N SER A 88 -6.70 5.41 -12.33
CA SER A 88 -6.12 6.68 -12.75
C SER A 88 -6.17 7.69 -11.60
N PHE A 89 -5.31 8.70 -11.66
CA PHE A 89 -5.30 9.83 -10.72
C PHE A 89 -4.91 11.13 -11.42
N LYS A 90 -5.36 12.24 -10.87
CA LYS A 90 -5.00 13.57 -11.36
C LYS A 90 -3.75 14.08 -10.66
N VAL A 91 -2.99 14.89 -11.38
CA VAL A 91 -1.85 15.64 -10.85
C VAL A 91 -2.42 16.91 -10.21
N ASP A 92 -2.22 17.06 -8.90
CA ASP A 92 -2.72 18.20 -8.16
C ASP A 92 -1.92 19.48 -8.50
N ALA A 93 -2.56 20.64 -8.37
CA ALA A 93 -1.92 21.93 -8.63
C ALA A 93 -0.95 22.36 -7.51
N ASN A 94 -1.09 21.80 -6.33
CA ASN A 94 -0.27 22.10 -5.14
C ASN A 94 -0.10 20.84 -4.29
N PRO A 95 1.03 20.69 -3.58
CA PRO A 95 2.22 21.53 -3.62
C PRO A 95 3.03 21.32 -4.92
N PHE A 96 4.04 22.17 -5.18
CA PHE A 96 4.91 22.05 -6.36
C PHE A 96 5.63 20.69 -6.42
N THR A 97 6.10 20.17 -5.29
CA THR A 97 6.69 18.84 -5.19
C THR A 97 5.69 17.89 -4.54
N GLN A 98 5.37 16.82 -5.23
CA GLN A 98 4.38 15.83 -4.81
C GLN A 98 4.98 14.43 -4.87
N ILE A 99 4.56 13.60 -3.92
CA ILE A 99 4.86 12.17 -3.91
C ILE A 99 3.53 11.43 -3.95
N ARG A 100 3.34 10.60 -4.99
CA ARG A 100 2.18 9.72 -5.09
C ARG A 100 2.58 8.32 -4.64
N LYS A 101 1.90 7.84 -3.60
CA LYS A 101 2.16 6.54 -3.00
C LYS A 101 1.11 5.55 -3.46
N ILE A 102 1.53 4.52 -4.18
CA ILE A 102 0.63 3.57 -4.85
C ILE A 102 0.92 2.16 -4.36
N PHE A 103 -0.14 1.42 -4.11
CA PHE A 103 -0.10 0.00 -3.84
C PHE A 103 -1.03 -0.73 -4.82
N TYR A 104 -0.51 -1.78 -5.47
CA TYR A 104 -1.29 -2.64 -6.35
C TYR A 104 -1.18 -4.11 -5.90
N ASP A 105 -2.30 -4.73 -5.57
CA ASP A 105 -2.37 -6.10 -5.06
C ASP A 105 -2.59 -7.18 -6.13
N GLY A 106 -2.56 -6.79 -7.40
CA GLY A 106 -2.88 -7.64 -8.54
C GLY A 106 -4.33 -7.52 -9.03
N LYS A 107 -5.19 -6.81 -8.30
CA LYS A 107 -6.61 -6.58 -8.65
C LYS A 107 -7.01 -5.13 -8.50
N THR A 108 -6.64 -4.51 -7.39
CA THR A 108 -7.06 -3.18 -6.98
C THR A 108 -5.85 -2.26 -6.84
N LEU A 109 -5.94 -1.09 -7.44
CA LEU A 109 -4.98 -0.01 -7.24
C LEU A 109 -5.44 0.84 -6.05
N ALA A 110 -4.65 0.84 -4.99
CA ALA A 110 -4.82 1.76 -3.89
C ALA A 110 -3.87 2.95 -4.06
N ASP A 111 -4.40 4.14 -3.88
CA ASP A 111 -3.73 5.40 -4.12
C ASP A 111 -3.69 6.22 -2.83
N ASN A 112 -2.58 6.94 -2.63
CA ASN A 112 -2.38 7.81 -1.47
C ASN A 112 -2.67 7.11 -0.12
N ILE A 113 -2.13 5.91 0.07
CA ILE A 113 -2.30 5.19 1.33
C ILE A 113 -1.75 6.04 2.47
N VAL A 114 -2.60 6.32 3.43
CA VAL A 114 -2.24 6.98 4.68
C VAL A 114 -2.27 5.92 5.78
N LEU A 115 -1.17 5.80 6.51
CA LEU A 115 -1.12 4.94 7.68
C LEU A 115 -1.97 5.56 8.80
N THR A 116 -2.94 4.81 9.29
CA THR A 116 -3.76 5.25 10.42
C THR A 116 -2.90 5.23 11.69
N PRO A 117 -2.75 6.34 12.42
CA PRO A 117 -1.99 6.33 13.67
C PRO A 117 -2.68 5.48 14.72
N VAL A 118 -1.88 4.89 15.61
CA VAL A 118 -2.41 4.17 16.78
C VAL A 118 -3.11 5.13 17.74
N THR A 119 -4.17 4.64 18.38
CA THR A 119 -4.90 5.41 19.42
C THR A 119 -4.16 5.42 20.76
N ASN A 120 -3.39 4.37 21.04
CA ASN A 120 -2.52 4.27 22.19
C ASN A 120 -1.06 4.08 21.74
N PRO A 121 -0.10 4.93 22.14
CA PRO A 121 1.29 4.84 21.73
C PRO A 121 2.00 3.54 22.15
N ASN A 122 1.43 2.81 23.09
CA ASN A 122 1.94 1.50 23.47
C ASN A 122 1.40 0.35 22.59
N ASN A 123 0.39 0.60 21.77
CA ASN A 123 -0.14 -0.39 20.85
C ASN A 123 0.65 -0.40 19.54
N MET A 124 0.57 -1.49 18.81
CA MET A 124 0.88 -1.53 17.38
C MET A 124 -0.42 -1.54 16.59
N GLY A 125 -0.54 -0.65 15.61
CA GLY A 125 -1.68 -0.61 14.69
C GLY A 125 -1.30 -1.18 13.33
N PHE A 126 -2.24 -1.83 12.63
CA PHE A 126 -1.99 -2.31 11.28
C PHE A 126 -3.29 -2.63 10.54
N ARG A 127 -3.17 -2.70 9.21
CA ARG A 127 -4.15 -3.34 8.35
C ARG A 127 -3.58 -4.66 7.87
N LEU A 128 -4.38 -5.70 7.86
CA LEU A 128 -3.98 -7.03 7.45
C LEU A 128 -4.50 -7.38 6.06
N ARG A 129 -3.71 -8.14 5.34
CA ARG A 129 -4.11 -8.92 4.19
C ARG A 129 -3.57 -10.34 4.32
N PHE A 130 -4.23 -11.29 3.67
CA PHE A 130 -3.75 -12.64 3.54
C PHE A 130 -3.66 -13.02 2.06
N SER A 131 -2.50 -13.47 1.65
CA SER A 131 -2.22 -13.81 0.25
C SER A 131 -1.61 -15.19 0.17
N THR A 132 -2.05 -16.00 -0.78
CA THR A 132 -1.43 -17.30 -1.05
C THR A 132 -1.63 -17.73 -2.49
N THR A 133 -0.63 -18.40 -3.04
CA THR A 133 -0.67 -19.11 -4.32
C THR A 133 -0.81 -20.63 -4.14
N PHE A 134 -0.94 -21.09 -2.91
CA PHE A 134 -1.03 -22.50 -2.58
C PHE A 134 -2.32 -23.14 -3.15
N LYS A 135 -2.19 -24.17 -3.95
CA LYS A 135 -3.31 -24.85 -4.59
C LYS A 135 -4.24 -25.56 -3.63
N GLY A 136 -3.74 -25.96 -2.45
CA GLY A 136 -4.51 -26.57 -1.38
C GLY A 136 -5.27 -25.58 -0.50
N PHE A 137 -5.14 -24.28 -0.76
CA PHE A 137 -5.91 -23.25 -0.06
C PHE A 137 -7.38 -23.33 -0.46
N TYR A 138 -8.29 -23.16 0.51
CA TYR A 138 -9.73 -23.34 0.25
C TYR A 138 -10.36 -22.21 -0.59
N GLY A 139 -9.62 -21.13 -0.84
CA GLY A 139 -9.98 -20.08 -1.81
C GLY A 139 -10.85 -18.94 -1.28
N GLY A 140 -11.20 -18.97 0.01
CA GLY A 140 -12.02 -17.93 0.65
C GLY A 140 -11.23 -17.01 1.57
N PRO A 141 -11.90 -16.05 2.24
CA PRO A 141 -11.31 -15.20 3.26
C PRO A 141 -10.88 -16.01 4.49
N VAL A 142 -9.92 -15.47 5.26
CA VAL A 142 -9.44 -16.11 6.48
C VAL A 142 -9.75 -15.26 7.71
N ASP A 143 -9.83 -15.90 8.86
CA ASP A 143 -9.79 -15.23 10.15
C ASP A 143 -8.41 -15.44 10.76
N ILE A 144 -7.82 -14.38 11.34
CA ILE A 144 -6.53 -14.46 12.02
C ILE A 144 -6.75 -14.12 13.50
N GLU A 145 -6.43 -15.07 14.35
CA GLU A 145 -6.51 -14.90 15.80
C GLU A 145 -5.11 -14.71 16.37
N PHE A 146 -4.89 -13.58 17.04
CA PHE A 146 -3.66 -13.24 17.73
C PHE A 146 -3.70 -13.71 19.18
N PHE A 147 -2.59 -14.26 19.63
CA PHE A 147 -2.40 -14.79 20.97
C PHE A 147 -1.17 -14.16 21.63
N GLU A 148 -1.27 -13.87 22.91
CA GLU A 148 -0.09 -13.75 23.76
C GLU A 148 0.43 -15.16 24.01
N MET A 149 1.62 -15.46 23.51
CA MET A 149 2.38 -16.64 23.83
C MET A 149 3.30 -16.31 25.01
N ALA A 150 3.14 -16.99 26.11
CA ALA A 150 3.97 -16.87 27.30
C ALA A 150 4.72 -18.19 27.55
N ARG A 151 6.05 -18.14 27.68
CA ARG A 151 6.90 -19.31 27.92
C ARG A 151 7.76 -19.09 29.14
N THR A 152 7.80 -20.07 30.07
CA THR A 152 8.65 -19.99 31.25
C THR A 152 10.13 -19.97 30.89
N THR A 153 10.94 -19.17 31.59
CA THR A 153 12.40 -19.11 31.45
C THR A 153 13.09 -20.32 32.07
N THR A 154 12.47 -20.94 33.07
CA THR A 154 13.00 -22.09 33.83
C THR A 154 12.40 -23.42 33.35
N ARG A 155 13.05 -24.53 33.68
CA ARG A 155 12.54 -25.90 33.42
C ARG A 155 11.67 -26.39 34.57
N PRO A 156 10.61 -27.17 34.31
CA PRO A 156 10.11 -27.55 32.96
C PRO A 156 9.55 -26.33 32.21
N ARG A 157 9.80 -26.28 30.90
CA ARG A 157 9.26 -25.19 30.07
C ARG A 157 7.76 -25.38 29.87
N ILE A 158 7.00 -24.41 30.31
CA ILE A 158 5.55 -24.35 30.10
C ILE A 158 5.28 -23.24 29.08
N THR A 159 4.48 -23.53 28.06
CA THR A 159 4.01 -22.56 27.10
C THR A 159 2.49 -22.39 27.26
N LYS A 160 2.03 -21.16 27.30
CA LYS A 160 0.60 -20.79 27.36
C LYS A 160 0.27 -19.87 26.21
N TYR A 161 -0.92 -20.01 25.67
CA TYR A 161 -1.48 -19.14 24.65
C TYR A 161 -2.77 -18.52 25.18
N THR A 162 -2.84 -17.21 25.16
CA THR A 162 -4.03 -16.45 25.57
C THR A 162 -4.52 -15.65 24.38
N SER A 163 -5.75 -15.89 23.93
CA SER A 163 -6.35 -15.14 22.83
C SER A 163 -6.46 -13.65 23.19
N VAL A 164 -5.98 -12.79 22.32
CA VAL A 164 -5.98 -11.33 22.51
C VAL A 164 -6.92 -10.67 21.53
N LYS A 165 -6.88 -11.07 20.26
CA LYS A 165 -7.63 -10.42 19.18
C LYS A 165 -7.95 -11.41 18.07
N LEU A 166 -9.21 -11.43 17.64
CA LEU A 166 -9.65 -12.08 16.41
C LEU A 166 -9.95 -11.02 15.36
N VAL A 167 -9.33 -11.16 14.19
CA VAL A 167 -9.58 -10.32 13.01
C VAL A 167 -10.24 -11.19 11.96
N ASN A 168 -11.48 -10.84 11.61
CA ASN A 168 -12.30 -11.66 10.72
C ASN A 168 -12.24 -11.22 9.27
N ASN A 169 -12.55 -12.14 8.36
CA ASN A 169 -12.80 -11.89 6.94
C ASN A 169 -11.65 -11.19 6.22
N ILE A 170 -10.41 -11.61 6.52
CA ILE A 170 -9.22 -11.09 5.88
C ILE A 170 -9.12 -11.68 4.48
N THR A 171 -8.89 -10.83 3.48
CA THR A 171 -8.79 -11.18 2.06
C THR A 171 -7.41 -10.85 1.50
N ALA A 172 -7.24 -10.96 0.20
CA ALA A 172 -6.03 -10.51 -0.50
C ALA A 172 -5.86 -8.98 -0.52
N SER A 173 -6.89 -8.20 -0.16
CA SER A 173 -6.81 -6.75 0.01
C SER A 173 -6.65 -6.38 1.48
N PHE A 174 -6.02 -5.22 1.77
CA PHE A 174 -5.91 -4.74 3.15
C PHE A 174 -7.29 -4.43 3.73
N GLY A 175 -7.58 -5.05 4.88
CA GLY A 175 -8.82 -4.87 5.62
C GLY A 175 -8.82 -3.61 6.50
N ASP A 176 -9.70 -3.62 7.50
CA ASP A 176 -9.83 -2.54 8.48
C ASP A 176 -8.58 -2.41 9.36
N PHE A 177 -8.43 -1.24 9.96
CA PHE A 177 -7.36 -0.97 10.91
C PHE A 177 -7.62 -1.68 12.24
N VAL A 178 -6.60 -2.34 12.76
CA VAL A 178 -6.63 -3.13 13.99
C VAL A 178 -5.47 -2.70 14.88
N GLU A 179 -5.67 -2.73 16.19
CA GLU A 179 -4.60 -2.51 17.16
C GLU A 179 -4.42 -3.74 18.06
N LEU A 180 -3.15 -4.07 18.33
CA LEU A 180 -2.71 -5.00 19.37
C LEU A 180 -2.06 -4.22 20.50
N PRO A 181 -2.41 -4.49 21.77
CA PRO A 181 -1.80 -3.83 22.92
C PRO A 181 -0.35 -4.31 23.12
N THR A 182 0.45 -3.54 23.83
CA THR A 182 1.73 -4.04 24.36
C THR A 182 1.48 -5.17 25.36
N ILE A 183 2.28 -6.24 25.24
CA ILE A 183 2.25 -7.34 26.20
C ILE A 183 2.99 -6.90 27.46
N ALA A 184 2.34 -7.02 28.61
CA ALA A 184 2.95 -6.71 29.90
C ALA A 184 4.06 -7.72 30.23
N GLU A 185 5.21 -7.23 30.68
CA GLU A 185 6.29 -8.08 31.19
C GLU A 185 5.86 -8.80 32.46
N GLU A 186 6.37 -10.03 32.64
CA GLU A 186 6.11 -10.86 33.80
C GLU A 186 7.38 -11.62 34.16
N GLU A 187 7.81 -11.51 35.41
CA GLU A 187 9.01 -12.18 35.86
C GLU A 187 8.93 -13.70 35.68
N GLY A 188 9.97 -14.28 35.13
CA GLY A 188 10.04 -15.71 34.86
C GLY A 188 9.37 -16.16 33.57
N TRP A 189 8.81 -15.23 32.78
CA TRP A 189 8.19 -15.50 31.49
C TRP A 189 8.81 -14.70 30.34
N VAL A 190 8.97 -15.33 29.20
CA VAL A 190 9.21 -14.67 27.93
C VAL A 190 7.89 -14.64 27.18
N LYS A 191 7.45 -13.47 26.80
CA LYS A 191 6.16 -13.25 26.15
C LYS A 191 6.36 -12.66 24.76
N SER A 192 5.55 -13.08 23.81
CA SER A 192 5.51 -12.55 22.46
C SER A 192 4.13 -12.76 21.82
N TYR A 193 3.91 -12.13 20.67
CA TYR A 193 2.72 -12.41 19.88
C TYR A 193 2.95 -13.60 18.95
N SER A 194 1.91 -14.44 18.87
CA SER A 194 1.74 -15.46 17.84
C SER A 194 0.32 -15.38 17.27
N PHE A 195 0.07 -16.09 16.18
CA PHE A 195 -1.26 -16.09 15.55
C PHE A 195 -1.59 -17.45 14.94
N MET A 196 -2.87 -17.68 14.75
CA MET A 196 -3.39 -18.79 13.93
C MET A 196 -4.29 -18.26 12.83
N VAL A 197 -4.29 -18.99 11.72
CA VAL A 197 -5.09 -18.69 10.53
C VAL A 197 -6.16 -19.75 10.38
N TYR A 198 -7.41 -19.33 10.24
CA TYR A 198 -8.57 -20.21 10.08
C TYR A 198 -9.35 -19.87 8.80
N LYS A 199 -10.15 -20.79 8.30
CA LYS A 199 -11.23 -20.45 7.36
C LYS A 199 -12.19 -19.50 8.02
N SER A 200 -12.59 -18.45 7.33
CA SER A 200 -13.45 -17.43 7.93
C SER A 200 -14.75 -18.02 8.48
N GLY A 201 -15.10 -17.61 9.71
CA GLY A 201 -16.27 -18.09 10.46
C GLY A 201 -16.09 -19.47 11.07
N THR A 202 -14.90 -20.07 11.07
CA THR A 202 -14.63 -21.40 11.64
C THR A 202 -13.37 -21.42 12.50
N LYS A 203 -13.05 -22.59 13.06
CA LYS A 203 -11.73 -22.87 13.67
C LYS A 203 -10.96 -23.93 12.86
N GLU A 204 -11.35 -24.16 11.61
CA GLU A 204 -10.65 -25.09 10.74
C GLU A 204 -9.50 -24.39 10.02
N LEU A 205 -8.39 -25.10 9.84
CA LEU A 205 -7.27 -24.60 9.05
C LEU A 205 -7.68 -24.41 7.58
N PRO A 206 -7.15 -23.35 6.91
CA PRO A 206 -7.59 -23.01 5.56
C PRO A 206 -6.94 -23.86 4.46
N TYR A 207 -6.13 -24.87 4.83
CA TYR A 207 -5.37 -25.69 3.91
C TYR A 207 -5.94 -27.10 3.81
N LYS A 208 -6.01 -27.61 2.58
CA LYS A 208 -6.31 -29.01 2.28
C LYS A 208 -5.02 -29.71 1.86
N ASP A 209 -4.95 -30.99 2.17
CA ASP A 209 -3.89 -31.88 1.70
C ASP A 209 -2.47 -31.38 2.04
N ASN A 210 -2.34 -30.62 3.11
CA ASN A 210 -1.05 -30.21 3.64
C ASN A 210 -0.55 -31.30 4.61
N THR A 211 0.49 -32.02 4.21
CA THR A 211 1.08 -33.11 5.00
C THR A 211 1.84 -32.60 6.22
N ASP A 212 2.22 -31.33 6.24
CA ASP A 212 3.03 -30.71 7.29
C ASP A 212 2.17 -30.05 8.38
N VAL A 213 0.85 -29.96 8.18
CA VAL A 213 -0.07 -29.48 9.20
C VAL A 213 -0.24 -30.57 10.26
N ASN A 214 0.18 -30.31 11.46
CA ASN A 214 -0.03 -31.23 12.59
C ASN A 214 -1.46 -31.10 13.13
N ILE A 215 -2.38 -31.90 12.60
CA ILE A 215 -3.79 -31.88 13.01
C ILE A 215 -3.95 -32.39 14.46
N SER A 216 -3.03 -33.24 14.94
CA SER A 216 -3.06 -33.79 16.29
C SER A 216 -2.52 -32.83 17.36
N ASP A 217 -1.71 -31.84 16.97
CA ASP A 217 -1.21 -30.76 17.81
C ASP A 217 -1.52 -29.40 17.16
N PRO A 218 -2.69 -28.82 17.42
CA PRO A 218 -3.05 -27.50 16.88
C PRO A 218 -2.04 -26.42 17.26
N LEU A 219 -1.32 -26.58 18.39
CA LEU A 219 -0.32 -25.61 18.83
C LEU A 219 0.92 -25.56 17.91
N ALA A 220 1.17 -26.62 17.12
CA ALA A 220 2.23 -26.64 16.13
C ALA A 220 1.94 -25.75 14.90
N ASN A 221 0.74 -25.19 14.79
CA ASN A 221 0.35 -24.37 13.64
C ASN A 221 0.33 -22.85 13.94
N TYR A 222 0.93 -22.42 15.04
CA TYR A 222 1.03 -21.00 15.38
C TYR A 222 2.14 -20.32 14.58
N GLY A 223 1.77 -19.27 13.85
CA GLY A 223 2.73 -18.35 13.27
C GLY A 223 3.31 -17.39 14.33
N SER A 224 4.59 -17.00 14.18
CA SER A 224 5.22 -15.99 15.05
C SER A 224 4.93 -14.58 14.55
N PHE A 225 4.56 -13.67 15.46
CA PHE A 225 4.43 -12.25 15.19
C PHE A 225 5.38 -11.41 16.07
N ALA A 226 6.32 -12.06 16.72
CA ALA A 226 7.23 -11.46 17.70
C ALA A 226 8.11 -10.35 17.09
N ASP A 227 8.67 -10.59 15.91
CA ASP A 227 9.59 -9.67 15.24
C ASP A 227 8.88 -8.53 14.50
N VAL A 228 7.55 -8.59 14.40
CA VAL A 228 6.74 -7.61 13.70
C VAL A 228 6.19 -6.56 14.65
N PHE A 229 5.90 -6.95 15.90
CA PHE A 229 5.31 -6.04 16.87
C PHE A 229 6.26 -4.90 17.23
N THR A 230 5.81 -3.67 17.00
CA THR A 230 6.52 -2.43 17.37
C THR A 230 5.54 -1.45 17.96
N ALA A 231 5.71 -1.11 19.25
CA ALA A 231 4.85 -0.15 19.95
C ALA A 231 4.89 1.23 19.26
N GLY A 232 3.74 1.86 19.13
CA GLY A 232 3.57 3.17 18.48
C GLY A 232 3.60 3.12 16.95
N ALA A 233 3.95 1.98 16.34
CA ALA A 233 4.02 1.85 14.90
C ALA A 233 2.63 1.57 14.28
N SER A 234 2.49 1.99 13.02
CA SER A 234 1.38 1.59 12.16
C SER A 234 1.92 0.89 10.91
N GLY A 235 1.33 -0.23 10.54
CA GLY A 235 1.79 -1.12 9.48
C GLY A 235 0.74 -1.47 8.43
N LEU A 236 1.23 -1.96 7.29
CA LEU A 236 0.47 -2.65 6.25
C LEU A 236 1.03 -4.06 6.15
N ILE A 237 0.43 -4.98 6.88
CA ILE A 237 0.97 -6.31 7.10
C ILE A 237 0.33 -7.31 6.13
N SER A 238 1.17 -7.97 5.34
CA SER A 238 0.78 -9.11 4.52
C SER A 238 1.25 -10.40 5.17
N ILE A 239 0.36 -11.34 5.34
CA ILE A 239 0.66 -12.68 5.83
C ILE A 239 0.41 -13.65 4.69
N SER A 240 1.35 -14.55 4.46
CA SER A 240 1.23 -15.67 3.52
C SER A 240 1.86 -16.92 4.11
N PRO A 241 1.32 -18.13 3.80
CA PRO A 241 1.99 -19.35 4.22
C PRO A 241 3.33 -19.48 3.51
N THR A 242 4.37 -19.87 4.24
CA THR A 242 5.66 -20.23 3.62
C THR A 242 5.47 -21.49 2.79
N MET A 243 6.02 -21.49 1.59
CA MET A 243 5.86 -22.55 0.62
C MET A 243 7.17 -23.31 0.46
N GLN A 244 7.10 -24.63 0.53
CA GLN A 244 8.19 -25.52 0.16
C GLN A 244 7.68 -26.53 -0.87
N ASP A 245 8.32 -26.59 -2.02
CA ASP A 245 7.96 -27.51 -3.12
C ASP A 245 6.46 -27.48 -3.51
N GLY A 246 5.85 -26.30 -3.40
CA GLY A 246 4.45 -26.08 -3.69
C GLY A 246 3.47 -26.47 -2.59
N THR A 247 3.98 -26.88 -1.42
CA THR A 247 3.19 -27.23 -0.22
C THR A 247 3.39 -26.16 0.85
N ALA A 248 2.31 -25.74 1.53
CA ALA A 248 2.42 -24.83 2.66
C ALA A 248 2.96 -25.54 3.90
N ILE A 249 3.92 -24.91 4.59
CA ILE A 249 4.43 -25.39 5.86
C ILE A 249 3.49 -24.91 6.97
N GLY A 250 2.93 -25.83 7.75
CA GLY A 250 1.76 -25.57 8.61
C GLY A 250 1.90 -24.46 9.64
N ASP A 251 3.08 -24.28 10.22
CA ASP A 251 3.39 -23.31 11.27
C ASP A 251 4.29 -22.15 10.78
N SER A 252 4.62 -22.13 9.50
CA SER A 252 5.54 -21.14 8.94
C SER A 252 4.79 -20.17 8.03
N TYR A 253 4.99 -18.89 8.32
CA TYR A 253 4.38 -17.79 7.57
C TYR A 253 5.42 -16.74 7.22
N ASP A 254 5.34 -16.26 6.00
CA ASP A 254 6.06 -15.09 5.55
C ASP A 254 5.24 -13.85 5.90
N ILE A 255 5.84 -12.94 6.66
CA ILE A 255 5.21 -11.69 7.06
C ILE A 255 5.99 -10.53 6.45
N ALA A 256 5.29 -9.70 5.68
CA ALA A 256 5.88 -8.52 5.06
C ALA A 256 5.15 -7.26 5.50
N ASP A 257 5.90 -6.26 5.98
CA ASP A 257 5.38 -4.92 6.26
C ASP A 257 5.64 -3.99 5.07
N PHE A 258 4.58 -3.61 4.38
CA PHE A 258 4.64 -2.67 3.26
C PHE A 258 4.57 -1.20 3.69
N SER A 259 4.42 -0.92 4.98
CA SER A 259 4.27 0.46 5.47
C SER A 259 5.49 1.32 5.23
N TYR A 260 6.68 0.71 5.10
CA TYR A 260 7.93 1.43 4.85
C TYR A 260 7.84 2.36 3.63
N GLU A 261 7.16 1.90 2.58
CA GLU A 261 6.98 2.68 1.34
C GLU A 261 5.96 3.82 1.51
N PHE A 262 5.20 3.82 2.59
CA PHE A 262 4.11 4.75 2.85
C PHE A 262 4.36 5.68 4.04
N ARG A 263 5.52 5.57 4.68
CA ARG A 263 5.99 6.48 5.73
C ARG A 263 6.56 7.78 5.17
#